data_51f96c60930d6634ee841a1a3366d614
#
_entry.id   51f96c60930d6634ee841a1a3366d614
#
_cell.length_a   1.000
_cell.length_b   1.000
_cell.length_c   1.000
_cell.angle_alpha   90.00
_cell.angle_beta   90.00
_cell.angle_gamma   90.00
#
_symmetry.space_group_name_H-M   'P 1'
#
loop_
_entity.id
_entity.type
_entity.pdbx_description
1 polymer ?
#
loop_
_entity_poly.entity_id
_entity_poly.type
_entity_poly.pdbx_seq_one_letter_code
_entity_poly.pdbx_strand_id
1 'polypeptide(L)'
;IPIYNTPSPRLLLQCGRQVEKSTTLGNIILTYSCLRKHFRSLFVSPTELQTATFSKDKLQDPIDCSQELRSFEKRPSSVMYKEFSTFSKITMRYAFLHADRVRGVSADMLALDEIQDILTEVIPVIEEALSHSEYKILRYSGTPKSMDNTISYYWENFSTQNEWMIPCDSCGDGDYRHWNIIGEKNI
;
A
#
# COMPACT_ATOMS: atom_id res chain seq x y z
N ILE A 1 7.99 11.58 8.36
CA ILE A 1 7.87 11.43 6.91
C ILE A 1 6.41 11.67 6.54
N PRO A 2 6.08 12.61 5.61
CA PRO A 2 4.69 13.04 5.34
C PRO A 2 3.75 11.89 4.96
N ILE A 3 4.21 10.90 4.18
CA ILE A 3 3.40 9.76 3.72
C ILE A 3 2.78 8.97 4.88
N TYR A 4 3.53 8.75 5.98
CA TYR A 4 3.02 8.01 7.12
C TYR A 4 2.02 8.82 7.96
N ASN A 5 2.14 10.14 7.93
CA ASN A 5 1.36 11.07 8.74
C ASN A 5 0.21 11.73 7.95
N THR A 6 -0.05 11.28 6.72
CA THR A 6 -1.15 11.85 5.92
C THR A 6 -2.50 11.63 6.60
N PRO A 7 -3.30 12.66 6.80
CA PRO A 7 -4.65 12.52 7.34
C PRO A 7 -5.64 11.96 6.30
N SER A 8 -5.25 11.93 5.02
CA SER A 8 -6.12 11.45 3.95
C SER A 8 -6.44 9.95 4.14
N PRO A 9 -7.71 9.55 4.12
CA PRO A 9 -8.08 8.14 4.11
C PRO A 9 -7.66 7.45 2.82
N ARG A 10 -7.46 8.18 1.73
CA ARG A 10 -7.04 7.64 0.44
C ARG A 10 -5.66 8.18 0.07
N LEU A 11 -4.77 7.28 -0.35
CA LEU A 11 -3.43 7.62 -0.81
C LEU A 11 -3.07 6.76 -2.03
N LEU A 12 -2.66 7.41 -3.11
CA LEU A 12 -2.13 6.80 -4.32
C LEU A 12 -0.64 7.16 -4.45
N LEU A 13 0.21 6.14 -4.46
CA LEU A 13 1.65 6.26 -4.66
C LEU A 13 2.00 5.80 -6.09
N GLN A 14 1.98 6.72 -7.03
CA GLN A 14 2.49 6.51 -8.37
C GLN A 14 3.97 6.88 -8.39
N CYS A 15 4.84 5.89 -8.42
CA CYS A 15 6.28 6.09 -8.29
C CYS A 15 7.04 5.18 -9.26
N GLY A 16 8.30 5.50 -9.52
CA GLY A 16 9.24 4.64 -10.22
C GLY A 16 9.47 3.30 -9.52
N ARG A 17 10.32 2.47 -10.11
CA ARG A 17 10.76 1.20 -9.49
C ARG A 17 11.76 1.47 -8.37
N GLN A 18 11.87 0.52 -7.43
CA GLN A 18 12.89 0.50 -6.36
C GLN A 18 12.91 1.74 -5.43
N VAL A 19 11.75 2.38 -5.24
CA VAL A 19 11.59 3.52 -4.32
C VAL A 19 10.83 3.13 -3.04
N GLU A 20 10.91 1.86 -2.65
CA GLU A 20 10.39 1.33 -1.39
C GLU A 20 8.87 1.49 -1.17
N LYS A 21 8.08 1.50 -2.25
CA LYS A 21 6.60 1.58 -2.18
C LYS A 21 6.00 0.47 -1.31
N SER A 22 6.38 -0.78 -1.62
CA SER A 22 5.87 -1.96 -0.90
C SER A 22 6.34 -1.97 0.55
N THR A 23 7.55 -1.51 0.85
CA THR A 23 8.04 -1.33 2.23
C THR A 23 7.21 -0.30 2.98
N THR A 24 6.85 0.81 2.32
CA THR A 24 5.97 1.82 2.89
C THR A 24 4.60 1.24 3.22
N LEU A 25 3.99 0.46 2.33
CA LEU A 25 2.73 -0.24 2.60
C LEU A 25 2.86 -1.22 3.77
N GLY A 26 3.92 -2.03 3.80
CA GLY A 26 4.19 -2.97 4.88
C GLY A 26 4.28 -2.29 6.24
N ASN A 27 5.04 -1.19 6.33
CA ASN A 27 5.18 -0.41 7.56
C ASN A 27 3.84 0.19 8.02
N ILE A 28 3.03 0.72 7.11
CA ILE A 28 1.70 1.24 7.43
C ILE A 28 0.81 0.11 7.98
N ILE A 29 0.75 -1.04 7.31
CA ILE A 29 -0.04 -2.21 7.72
C ILE A 29 0.38 -2.68 9.11
N LEU A 30 1.68 -2.86 9.36
CA LEU A 30 2.20 -3.29 10.65
C LEU A 30 1.88 -2.29 11.75
N THR A 31 2.06 -1.00 11.50
CA THR A 31 1.75 0.07 12.46
C THR A 31 0.29 0.01 12.91
N TYR A 32 -0.65 -0.06 11.98
CA TYR A 32 -2.07 -0.15 12.32
C TYR A 32 -2.39 -1.46 13.06
N SER A 33 -1.81 -2.58 12.66
CA SER A 33 -2.05 -3.89 13.27
C SER A 33 -1.49 -3.98 14.70
N CYS A 34 -0.36 -3.33 14.99
CA CYS A 34 0.23 -3.32 16.32
C CYS A 34 -0.43 -2.30 17.26
N LEU A 35 -0.84 -1.13 16.76
CA LEU A 35 -1.31 -0.01 17.59
C LEU A 35 -2.84 0.03 17.77
N ARG A 36 -3.60 -0.58 16.86
CA ARG A 36 -5.07 -0.58 16.94
C ARG A 36 -5.61 -1.95 17.31
N LYS A 37 -6.62 -1.98 18.16
CA LYS A 37 -7.31 -3.24 18.53
C LYS A 37 -8.34 -3.60 17.46
N HIS A 38 -8.44 -4.91 17.18
CA HIS A 38 -9.42 -5.49 16.24
C HIS A 38 -9.37 -4.93 14.81
N PHE A 39 -8.25 -4.33 14.43
CA PHE A 39 -8.08 -3.71 13.11
C PHE A 39 -7.82 -4.77 12.03
N ARG A 40 -8.53 -4.68 10.92
CA ARG A 40 -8.46 -5.64 9.82
C ARG A 40 -7.79 -4.98 8.62
N SER A 41 -6.61 -5.44 8.26
CA SER A 41 -5.91 -5.01 7.06
C SER A 41 -6.06 -6.06 5.97
N LEU A 42 -6.41 -5.64 4.76
CA LEU A 42 -6.43 -6.46 3.56
C LEU A 42 -5.34 -5.95 2.61
N PHE A 43 -4.40 -6.82 2.27
CA PHE A 43 -3.41 -6.57 1.23
C PHE A 43 -3.77 -7.36 -0.02
N VAL A 44 -3.69 -6.72 -1.18
CA VAL A 44 -3.95 -7.36 -2.47
C VAL A 44 -2.88 -6.97 -3.47
N SER A 45 -2.37 -7.94 -4.20
CA SER A 45 -1.46 -7.77 -5.33
C SER A 45 -1.93 -8.59 -6.54
N PRO A 46 -1.38 -8.39 -7.75
CA PRO A 46 -1.85 -9.09 -8.95
C PRO A 46 -1.67 -10.60 -8.90
N THR A 47 -0.60 -11.10 -8.28
CA THR A 47 -0.25 -12.52 -8.31
C THR A 47 0.00 -13.09 -6.92
N GLU A 48 -0.18 -14.42 -6.81
CA GLU A 48 0.11 -15.15 -5.57
C GLU A 48 1.58 -15.04 -5.16
N LEU A 49 2.49 -15.10 -6.13
CA LEU A 49 3.92 -14.99 -5.87
C LEU A 49 4.29 -13.61 -5.29
N GLN A 50 3.76 -12.53 -5.87
CA GLN A 50 3.96 -11.17 -5.35
C GLN A 50 3.40 -11.03 -3.94
N THR A 51 2.22 -11.59 -3.69
CA THR A 51 1.60 -11.61 -2.36
C THR A 51 2.45 -12.36 -1.34
N ALA A 52 2.97 -13.53 -1.71
CA ALA A 52 3.82 -14.33 -0.83
C ALA A 52 5.17 -13.63 -0.54
N THR A 53 5.78 -13.03 -1.56
CA THR A 53 7.01 -12.23 -1.42
C THR A 53 6.78 -11.04 -0.48
N PHE A 54 5.70 -10.28 -0.68
CA PHE A 54 5.36 -9.18 0.21
C PHE A 54 5.15 -9.66 1.67
N SER A 55 4.41 -10.75 1.85
CA SER A 55 4.18 -11.31 3.19
C SER A 55 5.46 -11.67 3.91
N LYS A 56 6.42 -12.24 3.20
CA LYS A 56 7.72 -12.62 3.77
C LYS A 56 8.59 -11.38 3.98
N ASP A 57 8.92 -10.67 2.92
CA ASP A 57 9.98 -9.66 2.93
C ASP A 57 9.54 -8.33 3.57
N LYS A 58 8.26 -7.99 3.50
CA LYS A 58 7.74 -6.70 3.97
C LYS A 58 6.94 -6.78 5.27
N LEU A 59 6.54 -7.98 5.69
CA LEU A 59 5.84 -8.18 6.97
C LEU A 59 6.62 -9.11 7.90
N GLN A 60 6.98 -10.33 7.47
CA GLN A 60 7.60 -11.31 8.37
C GLN A 60 9.03 -10.94 8.74
N ASP A 61 9.87 -10.58 7.77
CA ASP A 61 11.26 -10.21 8.04
C ASP A 61 11.36 -9.02 9.01
N PRO A 62 10.61 -7.91 8.85
CA PRO A 62 10.58 -6.85 9.87
C PRO A 62 10.10 -7.33 11.25
N ILE A 63 9.10 -8.21 11.32
CA ILE A 63 8.64 -8.78 12.59
C ILE A 63 9.75 -9.58 13.25
N ASP A 64 10.44 -10.43 12.48
CA ASP A 64 11.51 -11.29 13.01
C ASP A 64 12.78 -10.50 13.37
N CYS A 65 13.00 -9.32 12.78
CA CYS A 65 14.12 -8.44 13.08
C CYS A 65 13.89 -7.51 14.29
N SER A 66 12.62 -7.24 14.67
CA SER A 66 12.29 -6.36 15.80
C SER A 66 11.71 -7.15 16.97
N GLN A 67 12.30 -7.00 18.14
CA GLN A 67 11.80 -7.61 19.37
C GLN A 67 10.39 -7.06 19.72
N GLU A 68 10.17 -5.77 19.49
CA GLU A 68 8.90 -5.10 19.73
C GLU A 68 7.80 -5.66 18.82
N LEU A 69 8.04 -5.71 17.51
CA LEU A 69 7.05 -6.25 16.57
C LEU A 69 6.75 -7.72 16.83
N ARG A 70 7.79 -8.51 17.15
CA ARG A 70 7.64 -9.93 17.48
C ARG A 70 6.76 -10.14 18.72
N SER A 71 6.79 -9.23 19.69
CA SER A 71 5.94 -9.30 20.89
C SER A 71 4.44 -9.14 20.59
N PHE A 72 4.11 -8.52 19.47
CA PHE A 72 2.72 -8.37 19.00
C PHE A 72 2.24 -9.56 18.18
N GLU A 73 3.13 -10.33 17.55
CA GLU A 73 2.72 -11.43 16.67
C GLU A 73 2.11 -12.59 17.48
N LYS A 74 0.95 -13.04 17.07
CA LYS A 74 0.30 -14.23 17.60
C LYS A 74 0.51 -15.40 16.65
N ARG A 75 1.12 -16.45 17.13
CA ARG A 75 1.39 -17.68 16.35
C ARG A 75 0.30 -18.73 16.57
N PRO A 76 -0.01 -19.58 15.56
CA PRO A 76 0.65 -19.69 14.26
C PRO A 76 0.22 -18.60 13.26
N SER A 77 1.17 -18.05 12.52
CA SER A 77 0.93 -17.19 11.37
C SER A 77 1.14 -17.96 10.06
N SER A 78 0.52 -17.52 8.99
CA SER A 78 0.71 -18.09 7.65
C SER A 78 1.12 -17.02 6.65
N VAL A 79 1.51 -17.46 5.46
CA VAL A 79 1.87 -16.54 4.37
C VAL A 79 0.70 -15.61 4.02
N MET A 80 -0.53 -16.14 4.03
CA MET A 80 -1.73 -15.39 3.63
C MET A 80 -2.50 -14.76 4.78
N TYR A 81 -2.06 -14.99 6.02
CA TYR A 81 -2.77 -14.51 7.20
C TYR A 81 -1.85 -14.33 8.39
N LYS A 82 -1.96 -13.18 9.05
CA LYS A 82 -1.26 -12.91 10.32
C LYS A 82 -2.25 -12.35 11.35
N GLU A 83 -2.08 -12.75 12.61
CA GLU A 83 -2.85 -12.25 13.74
C GLU A 83 -1.92 -11.67 14.81
N PHE A 84 -2.37 -10.60 15.46
CA PHE A 84 -1.61 -9.87 16.46
C PHE A 84 -2.29 -9.95 17.83
N SER A 85 -1.52 -9.74 18.90
CA SER A 85 -2.01 -9.72 20.29
C SER A 85 -3.08 -8.64 20.53
N THR A 86 -3.12 -7.62 19.69
CA THR A 86 -4.18 -6.59 19.60
C THR A 86 -5.51 -7.12 19.05
N PHE A 87 -5.60 -8.40 18.69
CA PHE A 87 -6.70 -9.02 17.92
C PHE A 87 -6.87 -8.45 16.53
N SER A 88 -5.89 -7.71 16.04
CA SER A 88 -5.84 -7.22 14.66
C SER A 88 -5.39 -8.33 13.73
N LYS A 89 -5.78 -8.22 12.46
CA LYS A 89 -5.56 -9.26 11.46
C LYS A 89 -5.07 -8.65 10.17
N ILE A 90 -4.10 -9.30 9.55
CA ILE A 90 -3.68 -9.00 8.18
C ILE A 90 -4.07 -10.18 7.32
N THR A 91 -4.94 -9.94 6.34
CA THR A 91 -5.32 -10.91 5.32
C THR A 91 -4.67 -10.52 4.01
N MET A 92 -4.01 -11.46 3.36
CA MET A 92 -3.36 -11.24 2.07
C MET A 92 -4.07 -12.03 1.01
N ARG A 93 -4.33 -11.41 -0.13
CA ARG A 93 -5.04 -12.00 -1.29
C ARG A 93 -4.36 -11.54 -2.57
N TYR A 94 -4.73 -12.16 -3.67
CA TYR A 94 -4.32 -11.74 -5.00
C TYR A 94 -5.51 -11.67 -5.94
N ALA A 95 -5.47 -10.70 -6.86
CA ALA A 95 -6.51 -10.47 -7.85
C ALA A 95 -5.89 -9.87 -9.11
N PHE A 96 -6.08 -10.51 -10.24
CA PHE A 96 -5.62 -10.03 -11.55
C PHE A 96 -6.81 -9.69 -12.43
N LEU A 97 -7.51 -10.71 -12.92
CA LEU A 97 -8.68 -10.58 -13.80
C LEU A 97 -10.01 -10.61 -13.04
N HIS A 98 -10.05 -11.19 -11.85
CA HIS A 98 -11.28 -11.41 -11.07
C HIS A 98 -11.04 -11.16 -9.59
N ALA A 99 -12.07 -10.64 -8.91
CA ALA A 99 -12.05 -10.35 -7.48
C ALA A 99 -12.57 -11.51 -6.60
N ASP A 100 -12.79 -12.70 -7.14
CA ASP A 100 -13.49 -13.78 -6.42
C ASP A 100 -12.81 -14.18 -5.11
N ARG A 101 -11.48 -14.08 -5.05
CA ARG A 101 -10.70 -14.40 -3.84
C ARG A 101 -10.75 -13.34 -2.76
N VAL A 102 -11.25 -12.16 -3.11
CA VAL A 102 -11.38 -11.01 -2.19
C VAL A 102 -12.81 -10.86 -1.70
N ARG A 103 -13.78 -11.38 -2.43
CA ARG A 103 -15.21 -11.33 -2.06
C ARG A 103 -15.44 -11.93 -0.67
N GLY A 104 -16.26 -11.25 0.13
CA GLY A 104 -16.59 -11.67 1.49
C GLY A 104 -15.52 -11.36 2.54
N VAL A 105 -14.41 -10.72 2.18
CA VAL A 105 -13.43 -10.21 3.14
C VAL A 105 -13.86 -8.82 3.59
N SER A 106 -13.97 -8.62 4.91
CA SER A 106 -14.19 -7.28 5.50
C SER A 106 -12.89 -6.72 6.03
N ALA A 107 -12.61 -5.47 5.74
CA ALA A 107 -11.38 -4.78 6.14
C ALA A 107 -11.63 -3.34 6.62
N ASP A 108 -10.71 -2.81 7.40
CA ASP A 108 -10.68 -1.43 7.85
C ASP A 108 -9.66 -0.62 7.03
N MET A 109 -8.66 -1.32 6.51
CA MET A 109 -7.69 -0.80 5.55
C MET A 109 -7.52 -1.78 4.39
N LEU A 110 -7.47 -1.24 3.18
CA LEU A 110 -7.13 -1.94 1.95
C LEU A 110 -5.82 -1.35 1.39
N ALA A 111 -4.85 -2.20 1.19
CA ALA A 111 -3.60 -1.88 0.51
C ALA A 111 -3.52 -2.67 -0.79
N LEU A 112 -3.47 -1.97 -1.93
CA LEU A 112 -3.30 -2.52 -3.27
C LEU A 112 -1.90 -2.20 -3.78
N ASP A 113 -1.08 -3.22 -4.00
CA ASP A 113 0.26 -3.06 -4.57
C ASP A 113 0.29 -3.51 -6.03
N GLU A 114 1.15 -2.87 -6.83
CA GLU A 114 1.27 -3.11 -8.27
C GLU A 114 -0.08 -2.99 -9.01
N ILE A 115 -0.87 -1.97 -8.63
CA ILE A 115 -2.25 -1.74 -9.13
C ILE A 115 -2.31 -1.60 -10.65
N GLN A 116 -1.22 -1.21 -11.33
CA GLN A 116 -1.18 -1.14 -12.80
C GLN A 116 -1.40 -2.49 -13.47
N ASP A 117 -1.23 -3.58 -12.76
CA ASP A 117 -1.43 -4.94 -13.25
C ASP A 117 -2.78 -5.55 -12.83
N ILE A 118 -3.63 -4.80 -12.13
CA ILE A 118 -5.00 -5.18 -11.79
C ILE A 118 -5.96 -4.46 -12.75
N LEU A 119 -6.94 -5.16 -13.28
CA LEU A 119 -7.94 -4.55 -14.14
C LEU A 119 -8.75 -3.48 -13.39
N THR A 120 -9.01 -2.35 -14.05
CA THR A 120 -9.72 -1.21 -13.48
C THR A 120 -11.11 -1.60 -12.94
N GLU A 121 -11.82 -2.49 -13.63
CA GLU A 121 -13.16 -2.96 -13.25
C GLU A 121 -13.15 -3.84 -11.99
N VAL A 122 -12.01 -4.43 -11.66
CA VAL A 122 -11.86 -5.32 -10.49
C VAL A 122 -11.69 -4.52 -9.20
N ILE A 123 -11.10 -3.32 -9.28
CA ILE A 123 -10.78 -2.53 -8.10
C ILE A 123 -12.01 -2.12 -7.28
N PRO A 124 -13.12 -1.61 -7.86
CA PRO A 124 -14.31 -1.28 -7.08
C PRO A 124 -14.87 -2.48 -6.31
N VAL A 125 -14.79 -3.69 -6.87
CA VAL A 125 -15.24 -4.91 -6.17
C VAL A 125 -14.33 -5.23 -4.98
N ILE A 126 -13.04 -4.98 -5.09
CA ILE A 126 -12.09 -5.15 -3.97
C ILE A 126 -12.35 -4.07 -2.89
N GLU A 127 -12.64 -2.84 -3.29
CA GLU A 127 -12.95 -1.73 -2.36
C GLU A 127 -14.20 -1.97 -1.52
N GLU A 128 -15.14 -2.82 -1.98
CA GLU A 128 -16.31 -3.21 -1.20
C GLU A 128 -15.96 -3.87 0.14
N ALA A 129 -14.74 -4.43 0.26
CA ALA A 129 -14.24 -4.93 1.54
C ALA A 129 -14.27 -3.88 2.67
N LEU A 130 -14.25 -2.59 2.33
CA LEU A 130 -14.30 -1.47 3.26
C LEU A 130 -15.70 -0.94 3.55
N SER A 131 -16.75 -1.47 2.92
CA SER A 131 -18.12 -0.92 2.95
C SER A 131 -18.66 -0.73 4.37
N HIS A 132 -18.36 -1.67 5.27
CA HIS A 132 -18.81 -1.67 6.67
C HIS A 132 -17.80 -1.06 7.66
N SER A 133 -16.66 -0.55 7.18
CA SER A 133 -15.65 0.05 8.05
C SER A 133 -15.91 1.53 8.30
N GLU A 134 -15.67 1.96 9.53
CA GLU A 134 -15.64 3.39 9.89
C GLU A 134 -14.36 4.07 9.40
N TYR A 135 -13.25 3.33 9.24
CA TYR A 135 -11.95 3.88 8.86
C TYR A 135 -11.81 4.11 7.35
N LYS A 136 -12.23 3.15 6.53
CA LYS A 136 -12.19 3.19 5.06
C LYS A 136 -10.86 3.66 4.49
N ILE A 137 -9.76 3.10 5.03
CA ILE A 137 -8.40 3.48 4.63
C ILE A 137 -8.02 2.77 3.35
N LEU A 138 -7.66 3.52 2.31
CA LEU A 138 -7.20 3.04 1.02
C LEU A 138 -5.75 3.44 0.76
N ARG A 139 -4.93 2.51 0.39
CA ARG A 139 -3.52 2.71 0.04
C ARG A 139 -3.22 1.99 -1.26
N TYR A 140 -2.96 2.73 -2.30
CA TYR A 140 -2.61 2.23 -3.61
C TYR A 140 -1.15 2.50 -3.90
N SER A 141 -0.46 1.54 -4.50
CA SER A 141 0.89 1.75 -5.01
C SER A 141 1.09 1.03 -6.34
N GLY A 142 1.96 1.60 -7.15
CA GLY A 142 2.33 1.01 -8.43
C GLY A 142 3.29 1.87 -9.23
N THR A 143 3.72 1.30 -10.34
CA THR A 143 4.60 1.96 -11.31
C THR A 143 3.86 2.05 -12.66
N PRO A 144 3.70 3.24 -13.24
CA PRO A 144 3.04 3.36 -14.54
C PRO A 144 3.87 2.63 -15.61
N LYS A 145 3.19 1.79 -16.42
CA LYS A 145 3.79 1.06 -17.53
C LYS A 145 3.43 1.68 -18.88
N SER A 146 2.21 2.21 -18.99
CA SER A 146 1.66 2.88 -20.18
C SER A 146 0.67 3.94 -19.73
N MET A 147 0.23 4.79 -20.65
CA MET A 147 -0.78 5.83 -20.37
C MET A 147 -2.16 5.24 -20.03
N ASP A 148 -2.47 4.04 -20.54
CA ASP A 148 -3.79 3.42 -20.44
C ASP A 148 -3.91 2.41 -19.29
N ASN A 149 -2.91 2.34 -18.39
CA ASN A 149 -2.99 1.39 -17.29
C ASN A 149 -3.79 1.93 -16.09
N THR A 150 -4.18 1.04 -15.21
CA THR A 150 -5.05 1.34 -14.08
C THR A 150 -4.49 2.45 -13.18
N ILE A 151 -3.17 2.47 -12.89
CA ILE A 151 -2.60 3.48 -12.01
C ILE A 151 -2.63 4.87 -12.65
N SER A 152 -2.35 4.98 -13.96
CA SER A 152 -2.45 6.25 -14.69
C SER A 152 -3.89 6.76 -14.71
N TYR A 153 -4.86 5.88 -14.94
CA TYR A 153 -6.28 6.21 -14.87
C TYR A 153 -6.68 6.78 -13.49
N TYR A 154 -6.26 6.13 -12.40
CA TYR A 154 -6.52 6.62 -11.04
C TYR A 154 -5.79 7.91 -10.72
N TRP A 155 -4.56 8.06 -11.21
CA TRP A 155 -3.79 9.30 -11.04
C TRP A 155 -4.48 10.49 -11.70
N GLU A 156 -4.89 10.36 -12.95
CA GLU A 156 -5.51 11.43 -13.71
C GLU A 156 -6.91 11.80 -13.23
N ASN A 157 -7.72 10.80 -12.85
CA ASN A 157 -9.14 11.01 -12.58
C ASN A 157 -9.48 11.14 -11.10
N PHE A 158 -8.67 10.60 -10.18
CA PHE A 158 -9.03 10.50 -8.76
C PHE A 158 -7.95 10.97 -7.78
N SER A 159 -6.82 11.49 -8.26
CA SER A 159 -5.77 11.99 -7.39
C SER A 159 -5.66 13.52 -7.40
N THR A 160 -4.97 14.06 -6.40
CA THR A 160 -4.62 15.49 -6.34
C THR A 160 -3.38 15.83 -7.18
N GLN A 161 -2.76 14.83 -7.81
CA GLN A 161 -1.58 14.94 -8.68
C GLN A 161 -0.42 15.71 -8.02
N ASN A 162 -0.21 15.47 -6.72
CA ASN A 162 0.91 16.06 -6.00
C ASN A 162 2.21 15.36 -6.37
N GLU A 163 3.23 16.13 -6.70
CA GLU A 163 4.55 15.64 -7.06
C GLU A 163 5.57 15.89 -5.95
N TRP A 164 6.49 14.97 -5.78
CA TRP A 164 7.64 15.16 -4.90
C TRP A 164 8.69 15.97 -5.60
N MET A 165 9.08 17.07 -4.98
CA MET A 165 10.09 17.96 -5.51
C MET A 165 11.25 18.09 -4.52
N ILE A 166 12.47 18.12 -5.04
CA ILE A 166 13.69 18.37 -4.26
C ILE A 166 14.27 19.71 -4.72
N PRO A 167 14.56 20.65 -3.81
CA PRO A 167 15.23 21.89 -4.17
C PRO A 167 16.62 21.57 -4.73
N CYS A 168 17.05 22.32 -5.72
CA CYS A 168 18.43 22.25 -6.21
C CYS A 168 19.39 22.82 -5.17
N ASP A 169 20.45 22.09 -4.79
CA ASP A 169 21.44 22.53 -3.79
C ASP A 169 22.17 23.81 -4.18
N SER A 170 22.28 24.09 -5.49
CA SER A 170 23.01 25.26 -6.01
C SER A 170 22.14 26.49 -6.29
N CYS A 171 20.83 26.30 -6.60
CA CYS A 171 19.95 27.38 -7.01
C CYS A 171 18.53 27.28 -6.44
N GLY A 172 18.31 26.42 -5.46
CA GLY A 172 16.98 26.08 -4.94
C GLY A 172 16.45 27.03 -3.85
N ASP A 173 16.78 28.32 -3.87
CA ASP A 173 16.39 29.31 -2.86
C ASP A 173 14.88 29.60 -2.83
N GLY A 174 14.07 28.55 -2.58
CA GLY A 174 12.63 28.69 -2.32
C GLY A 174 11.75 28.96 -3.54
N ASP A 175 12.32 29.12 -4.72
CA ASP A 175 11.55 29.24 -5.98
C ASP A 175 11.37 27.86 -6.61
N TYR A 176 10.11 27.38 -6.72
CA TYR A 176 9.76 26.08 -7.31
C TYR A 176 10.30 25.84 -8.72
N ARG A 177 10.66 26.86 -9.46
CA ARG A 177 11.27 26.76 -10.80
C ARG A 177 12.63 26.07 -10.82
N HIS A 178 13.31 26.03 -9.70
CA HIS A 178 14.63 25.42 -9.51
C HIS A 178 14.57 24.07 -8.76
N TRP A 179 13.39 23.53 -8.54
CA TRP A 179 13.22 22.26 -7.87
C TRP A 179 13.13 21.12 -8.89
N ASN A 180 13.73 20.00 -8.55
CA ASN A 180 13.68 18.79 -9.36
C ASN A 180 12.53 17.89 -8.92
N ILE A 181 11.74 17.40 -9.87
CA ILE A 181 10.72 16.39 -9.62
C ILE A 181 11.43 15.05 -9.45
N ILE A 182 11.10 14.33 -8.36
CA ILE A 182 11.60 12.98 -8.13
C ILE A 182 10.82 12.02 -9.04
N GLY A 183 11.44 11.57 -10.11
CA GLY A 183 10.83 10.62 -11.05
C GLY A 183 11.87 9.94 -11.92
N GLU A 184 11.41 9.04 -12.78
CA GLU A 184 12.29 8.24 -13.66
C GLU A 184 13.20 9.10 -14.58
N LYS A 185 12.88 10.36 -14.78
CA LYS A 185 13.66 11.25 -15.64
C LYS A 185 14.86 11.91 -14.93
N ASN A 186 14.94 11.76 -13.61
CA ASN A 186 15.96 12.44 -12.77
C ASN A 186 16.85 11.47 -12.00
N ILE A 187 16.82 10.18 -12.38
CA ILE A 187 17.68 9.12 -11.82
C ILE A 187 18.69 8.70 -12.90
#